data_3f958b5e3a793081e8eda607751105c1
#
_entry.id   3f958b5e3a793081e8eda607751105c1
#
_cell.length_a   1.000
_cell.length_b   1.000
_cell.length_c   1.000
_cell.angle_alpha   90.00
_cell.angle_beta   90.00
_cell.angle_gamma   90.00
#
_symmetry.space_group_name_H-M   'P 1'
#
loop_
_entity.id
_entity.type
_entity.pdbx_description
1 polymer ?
#
loop_
_entity_poly.entity_id
_entity_poly.type
_entity_poly.pdbx_seq_one_letter_code
_entity_poly.pdbx_strand_id
1 'polypeptide(L)'
;MCLIVFSISKENKLLDSNSRFSITLMANRDEYYERPTSLMDWWNDRPILAGKDESAGGTWLAIGKDGRFAAITNYKENGVVDYELSRGKLVTDFIEDKHRSAKEYFASLKGDSFAAFNLLVSDSEGVHSFSNRREGIVTLTEGVHALGNGFLNADTDKVIKIKDDFIELQKTSMNKDQAFKMMRQYAGNLDAETQEELKKKDYEEIPHRFIKSSFYGTRCTTLFCIDSLGRINTSEQSYSEGGIASERRDFEFVIS
;
A
#
# COMPACT_ATOMS: atom_id res chain seq x y z
N MET A 1 -4.20 3.87 -9.02
CA MET A 1 -2.92 3.09 -9.02
C MET A 1 -2.22 3.25 -7.69
N CYS A 2 -1.32 2.34 -7.31
CA CYS A 2 -0.54 2.48 -6.07
C CYS A 2 0.88 2.00 -6.31
N LEU A 3 1.81 2.54 -5.55
CA LEU A 3 3.19 2.06 -5.48
C LEU A 3 3.55 1.85 -4.03
N ILE A 4 3.99 0.66 -3.68
CA ILE A 4 4.39 0.28 -2.33
C ILE A 4 5.85 -0.16 -2.37
N VAL A 5 6.66 0.30 -1.42
CA VAL A 5 8.00 -0.23 -1.13
C VAL A 5 8.09 -0.52 0.35
N PHE A 6 8.72 -1.62 0.72
CA PHE A 6 8.83 -2.00 2.12
C PHE A 6 10.04 -2.89 2.38
N SER A 7 10.50 -2.89 3.61
CA SER A 7 11.50 -3.83 4.11
C SER A 7 10.94 -4.71 5.20
N ILE A 8 11.43 -5.92 5.24
CA ILE A 8 11.21 -6.90 6.30
C ILE A 8 12.58 -7.21 6.90
N SER A 9 12.74 -7.05 8.22
CA SER A 9 13.92 -7.46 8.94
C SER A 9 13.55 -8.31 10.15
N LYS A 10 14.38 -9.32 10.43
CA LYS A 10 14.33 -10.07 11.68
C LYS A 10 15.38 -9.49 12.59
N GLU A 11 14.97 -8.90 13.70
CA GLU A 11 15.93 -8.52 14.72
C GLU A 11 16.54 -9.75 15.40
N ASN A 12 17.81 -9.60 15.80
CA ASN A 12 18.67 -10.65 16.33
C ASN A 12 18.00 -11.50 17.44
N LYS A 13 18.14 -12.80 17.30
CA LYS A 13 17.64 -13.89 18.14
C LYS A 13 18.14 -13.95 19.60
N LEU A 14 18.55 -12.85 20.19
CA LEU A 14 19.15 -12.90 21.56
C LEU A 14 18.17 -12.68 22.70
N LEU A 15 16.92 -12.31 22.46
CA LEU A 15 15.91 -12.11 23.47
C LEU A 15 14.55 -12.65 23.02
N ASP A 16 14.18 -13.80 23.55
CA ASP A 16 12.87 -14.45 23.54
C ASP A 16 12.24 -14.96 22.22
N SER A 17 11.58 -16.11 22.35
CA SER A 17 10.96 -16.94 21.32
C SER A 17 9.75 -16.32 20.58
N ASN A 18 9.47 -15.03 20.78
CA ASN A 18 8.41 -14.25 20.13
C ASN A 18 8.97 -13.14 19.25
N SER A 19 10.09 -13.36 18.55
CA SER A 19 10.66 -12.34 17.67
C SER A 19 9.71 -11.99 16.54
N ARG A 20 9.04 -10.85 16.66
CA ARG A 20 8.24 -10.24 15.59
C ARG A 20 9.16 -9.66 14.52
N PHE A 21 8.68 -9.64 13.30
CA PHE A 21 9.36 -8.95 12.21
C PHE A 21 9.24 -7.43 12.39
N SER A 22 10.31 -6.71 12.11
CA SER A 22 10.24 -5.27 11.91
C SER A 22 9.90 -4.99 10.45
N ILE A 23 8.97 -4.09 10.22
CA ILE A 23 8.52 -3.70 8.89
C ILE A 23 8.59 -2.18 8.78
N THR A 24 9.16 -1.69 7.69
CA THR A 24 9.03 -0.30 7.26
C THR A 24 8.42 -0.30 5.87
N LEU A 25 7.29 0.35 5.71
CA LEU A 25 6.54 0.40 4.45
C LEU A 25 6.24 1.85 4.08
N MET A 26 6.38 2.16 2.80
CA MET A 26 5.90 3.41 2.21
C MET A 26 5.01 3.12 1.01
N ALA A 27 3.94 3.87 0.89
CA ALA A 27 2.96 3.70 -0.19
C ALA A 27 2.48 5.04 -0.73
N ASN A 28 2.39 5.15 -2.05
CA ASN A 28 1.64 6.20 -2.73
C ASN A 28 0.32 5.64 -3.24
N ARG A 29 -0.78 6.33 -2.98
CA ARG A 29 -2.08 6.09 -3.60
C ARG A 29 -2.31 7.10 -4.71
N ASP A 30 -2.48 6.61 -5.93
CA ASP A 30 -2.83 7.44 -7.08
C ASP A 30 -4.28 7.18 -7.47
N GLU A 31 -5.07 8.27 -7.57
CA GLU A 31 -6.51 8.20 -7.81
C GLU A 31 -7.03 9.50 -8.41
N TYR A 32 -8.24 9.49 -8.99
CA TYR A 32 -8.95 10.69 -9.44
C TYR A 32 -9.23 11.62 -8.27
N TYR A 33 -9.02 12.94 -8.47
CA TYR A 33 -9.28 13.94 -7.43
C TYR A 33 -10.77 14.07 -7.09
N GLU A 34 -11.65 13.82 -8.06
CA GLU A 34 -13.10 13.79 -7.86
C GLU A 34 -13.58 12.63 -6.96
N ARG A 35 -12.75 11.57 -6.78
CA ARG A 35 -13.11 10.45 -5.92
C ARG A 35 -13.04 10.84 -4.45
N PRO A 36 -14.18 10.90 -3.72
CA PRO A 36 -14.19 11.34 -2.34
C PRO A 36 -13.36 10.40 -1.46
N THR A 37 -12.49 10.98 -0.66
CA THR A 37 -11.56 10.24 0.18
C THR A 37 -11.40 10.94 1.52
N SER A 38 -11.61 10.22 2.62
CA SER A 38 -11.30 10.69 3.97
C SER A 38 -9.85 10.42 4.33
N LEU A 39 -9.29 11.31 5.13
CA LEU A 39 -7.93 11.21 5.65
C LEU A 39 -7.79 9.99 6.58
N MET A 40 -6.54 9.52 6.73
CA MET A 40 -6.23 8.44 7.68
C MET A 40 -6.71 8.83 9.09
N ASP A 41 -7.52 7.96 9.67
CA ASP A 41 -7.98 8.07 11.05
C ASP A 41 -8.43 6.69 11.56
N TRP A 42 -8.64 6.56 12.88
CA TRP A 42 -9.35 5.42 13.43
C TRP A 42 -10.81 5.46 13.00
N TRP A 43 -11.28 4.37 12.42
CA TRP A 43 -12.70 4.25 12.07
C TRP A 43 -13.53 4.04 13.32
N ASN A 44 -14.59 4.83 13.49
CA ASN A 44 -15.38 4.85 14.73
C ASN A 44 -16.08 3.50 15.04
N ASP A 45 -16.42 2.76 14.01
CA ASP A 45 -17.21 1.52 14.06
C ASP A 45 -16.35 0.26 13.91
N ARG A 46 -15.05 0.38 13.62
CA ARG A 46 -14.17 -0.73 13.30
C ARG A 46 -12.75 -0.51 13.86
N PRO A 47 -12.03 -1.58 14.23
CA PRO A 47 -10.66 -1.47 14.73
C PRO A 47 -9.63 -1.21 13.61
N ILE A 48 -9.92 -0.28 12.72
CA ILE A 48 -9.15 0.03 11.51
C ILE A 48 -8.60 1.44 11.60
N LEU A 49 -7.29 1.59 11.40
CA LEU A 49 -6.63 2.85 11.13
C LEU A 49 -6.33 2.93 9.64
N ALA A 50 -7.01 3.81 8.93
CA ALA A 50 -6.90 3.93 7.48
C ALA A 50 -7.50 5.24 6.96
N GLY A 51 -7.07 5.67 5.79
CA GLY A 51 -7.88 6.56 4.95
C GLY A 51 -9.10 5.79 4.41
N LYS A 52 -10.16 6.49 4.03
CA LYS A 52 -11.38 5.84 3.55
C LYS A 52 -11.73 6.29 2.15
N ASP A 53 -12.03 5.34 1.30
CA ASP A 53 -12.67 5.57 0.01
C ASP A 53 -14.17 5.71 0.22
N GLU A 54 -14.67 6.92 0.22
CA GLU A 54 -16.08 7.20 0.53
C GLU A 54 -17.03 6.72 -0.58
N SER A 55 -16.54 6.50 -1.79
CA SER A 55 -17.35 5.97 -2.89
C SER A 55 -17.63 4.48 -2.73
N ALA A 56 -16.66 3.71 -2.24
CA ALA A 56 -16.75 2.26 -2.15
C ALA A 56 -16.79 1.74 -0.70
N GLY A 57 -16.62 2.60 0.30
CA GLY A 57 -16.66 2.26 1.72
C GLY A 57 -15.48 1.45 2.24
N GLY A 58 -14.48 1.16 1.39
CA GLY A 58 -13.27 0.42 1.72
C GLY A 58 -12.03 1.30 1.83
N THR A 59 -10.84 0.69 1.75
CA THR A 59 -9.57 1.39 1.79
C THR A 59 -8.51 0.71 0.94
N TRP A 60 -7.38 1.40 0.74
CA TRP A 60 -6.20 0.91 -0.01
C TRP A 60 -5.07 0.38 0.89
N LEU A 61 -5.02 0.86 2.14
CA LEU A 61 -4.07 0.44 3.16
C LEU A 61 -4.73 0.61 4.53
N ALA A 62 -4.66 -0.40 5.36
CA ALA A 62 -5.21 -0.41 6.71
C ALA A 62 -4.26 -1.06 7.71
N ILE A 63 -4.35 -0.60 8.94
CA ILE A 63 -3.58 -1.10 10.09
C ILE A 63 -4.58 -1.45 11.19
N GLY A 64 -4.48 -2.66 11.74
CA GLY A 64 -5.23 -3.11 12.89
C GLY A 64 -4.53 -2.75 14.22
N LYS A 65 -5.29 -2.69 15.31
CA LYS A 65 -4.73 -2.51 16.67
C LYS A 65 -3.81 -3.65 17.10
N ASP A 66 -3.99 -4.82 16.52
CA ASP A 66 -3.18 -6.03 16.73
C ASP A 66 -1.88 -6.06 15.91
N GLY A 67 -1.61 -5.02 15.12
CA GLY A 67 -0.43 -4.91 14.28
C GLY A 67 -0.54 -5.58 12.91
N ARG A 68 -1.66 -6.23 12.60
CA ARG A 68 -1.93 -6.69 11.23
C ARG A 68 -2.04 -5.48 10.31
N PHE A 69 -1.52 -5.61 9.10
CA PHE A 69 -1.78 -4.63 8.07
C PHE A 69 -2.21 -5.31 6.77
N ALA A 70 -2.92 -4.56 5.95
CA ALA A 70 -3.25 -4.95 4.58
C ALA A 70 -3.13 -3.76 3.65
N ALA A 71 -2.60 -3.99 2.45
CA ALA A 71 -2.50 -2.99 1.40
C ALA A 71 -2.80 -3.61 0.04
N ILE A 72 -3.45 -2.85 -0.84
CA ILE A 72 -3.87 -3.33 -2.14
C ILE A 72 -3.38 -2.42 -3.26
N THR A 73 -2.92 -3.03 -4.35
CA THR A 73 -2.67 -2.33 -5.61
C THR A 73 -3.55 -2.91 -6.70
N ASN A 74 -3.96 -2.06 -7.64
CA ASN A 74 -4.57 -2.55 -8.87
C ASN A 74 -3.51 -3.33 -9.65
N TYR A 75 -3.86 -4.51 -10.16
CA TYR A 75 -3.07 -5.14 -11.19
C TYR A 75 -3.51 -4.59 -12.55
N LYS A 76 -2.55 -4.28 -13.43
CA LYS A 76 -2.85 -3.75 -14.76
C LYS A 76 -3.53 -4.83 -15.60
N GLU A 77 -4.67 -4.48 -16.15
CA GLU A 77 -5.48 -5.34 -17.00
C GLU A 77 -6.12 -4.48 -18.12
N ASN A 78 -6.10 -4.97 -19.33
CA ASN A 78 -6.71 -4.27 -20.45
C ASN A 78 -8.23 -4.54 -20.49
N GLY A 79 -8.99 -3.52 -20.83
CA GLY A 79 -10.44 -3.59 -20.95
C GLY A 79 -11.19 -3.14 -19.69
N VAL A 80 -12.46 -2.82 -19.88
CA VAL A 80 -13.38 -2.41 -18.81
C VAL A 80 -14.32 -3.57 -18.52
N VAL A 81 -14.19 -4.15 -17.33
CA VAL A 81 -15.15 -5.13 -16.81
C VAL A 81 -15.71 -4.56 -15.52
N ASP A 82 -17.02 -4.49 -15.43
CA ASP A 82 -17.68 -4.11 -14.15
C ASP A 82 -17.68 -5.32 -13.22
N TYR A 83 -17.12 -5.13 -12.05
CA TYR A 83 -17.08 -6.13 -10.98
C TYR A 83 -17.99 -5.71 -9.84
N GLU A 84 -18.69 -6.69 -9.29
CA GLU A 84 -19.67 -6.48 -8.21
C GLU A 84 -19.03 -5.94 -6.92
N LEU A 85 -17.76 -6.33 -6.66
CA LEU A 85 -17.09 -6.05 -5.40
C LEU A 85 -15.93 -5.09 -5.56
N SER A 86 -15.86 -4.11 -4.66
CA SER A 86 -14.72 -3.21 -4.57
C SER A 86 -13.51 -3.91 -3.94
N ARG A 87 -12.34 -3.75 -4.56
CA ARG A 87 -11.05 -4.28 -4.06
C ARG A 87 -10.71 -3.76 -2.66
N GLY A 88 -11.11 -2.54 -2.32
CA GLY A 88 -10.88 -1.95 -1.00
C GLY A 88 -11.54 -2.72 0.15
N LYS A 89 -12.58 -3.50 -0.14
CA LYS A 89 -13.22 -4.40 0.81
C LYS A 89 -12.29 -5.53 1.26
N LEU A 90 -11.40 -6.02 0.39
CA LEU A 90 -10.44 -7.05 0.74
C LEU A 90 -9.48 -6.62 1.86
N VAL A 91 -9.14 -5.33 1.89
CA VAL A 91 -8.27 -4.77 2.92
C VAL A 91 -8.99 -4.71 4.27
N THR A 92 -10.22 -4.19 4.28
CA THR A 92 -11.02 -4.09 5.51
C THR A 92 -11.38 -5.47 6.07
N ASP A 93 -11.84 -6.38 5.22
CA ASP A 93 -12.23 -7.74 5.62
C ASP A 93 -11.06 -8.49 6.27
N PHE A 94 -9.84 -8.34 5.74
CA PHE A 94 -8.66 -8.97 6.33
C PHE A 94 -8.35 -8.43 7.74
N ILE A 95 -8.43 -7.11 7.94
CA ILE A 95 -8.15 -6.51 9.25
C ILE A 95 -9.21 -6.88 10.29
N GLU A 96 -10.46 -7.01 9.87
CA GLU A 96 -11.57 -7.37 10.76
C GLU A 96 -11.57 -8.85 11.13
N ASP A 97 -11.13 -9.70 10.23
CA ASP A 97 -11.09 -11.15 10.45
C ASP A 97 -9.82 -11.57 11.21
N LYS A 98 -9.84 -11.34 12.51
CA LYS A 98 -8.69 -11.62 13.39
C LYS A 98 -8.42 -13.11 13.60
N HIS A 99 -9.36 -13.99 13.24
CA HIS A 99 -9.30 -15.42 13.53
C HIS A 99 -8.67 -16.24 12.41
N ARG A 100 -8.62 -15.70 11.19
CA ARG A 100 -8.00 -16.37 10.05
C ARG A 100 -6.58 -15.87 9.84
N SER A 101 -5.68 -16.81 9.57
CA SER A 101 -4.35 -16.51 9.02
C SER A 101 -4.47 -15.91 7.62
N ALA A 102 -3.40 -15.27 7.14
CA ALA A 102 -3.33 -14.77 5.77
C ALA A 102 -3.60 -15.87 4.74
N LYS A 103 -3.08 -17.08 4.96
CA LYS A 103 -3.26 -18.21 4.06
C LYS A 103 -4.71 -18.68 3.99
N GLU A 104 -5.38 -18.78 5.14
CA GLU A 104 -6.80 -19.15 5.20
C GLU A 104 -7.68 -18.08 4.58
N TYR A 105 -7.34 -16.80 4.81
CA TYR A 105 -8.04 -15.68 4.19
C TYR A 105 -7.92 -15.75 2.66
N PHE A 106 -6.71 -15.88 2.11
CA PHE A 106 -6.51 -15.99 0.67
C PHE A 106 -7.19 -17.22 0.06
N ALA A 107 -7.18 -18.37 0.75
CA ALA A 107 -7.84 -19.58 0.28
C ALA A 107 -9.39 -19.42 0.20
N SER A 108 -9.94 -18.50 0.99
CA SER A 108 -11.39 -18.20 0.98
C SER A 108 -11.82 -17.18 -0.08
N LEU A 109 -10.86 -16.49 -0.73
CA LEU A 109 -11.19 -15.44 -1.68
C LEU A 109 -11.72 -15.99 -2.99
N LYS A 110 -12.83 -15.43 -3.44
CA LYS A 110 -13.35 -15.62 -4.79
C LYS A 110 -12.74 -14.55 -5.70
N GLY A 111 -11.48 -14.77 -6.14
CA GLY A 111 -10.70 -13.78 -6.88
C GLY A 111 -11.39 -13.23 -8.13
N ASP A 112 -12.21 -14.04 -8.79
CA ASP A 112 -12.94 -13.67 -10.02
C ASP A 112 -14.08 -12.66 -9.79
N SER A 113 -14.51 -12.47 -8.53
CA SER A 113 -15.50 -11.45 -8.18
C SER A 113 -14.94 -10.03 -8.12
N PHE A 114 -13.64 -9.87 -8.30
CA PHE A 114 -12.94 -8.60 -8.21
C PHE A 114 -12.13 -8.30 -9.48
N ALA A 115 -12.03 -7.02 -9.82
CA ALA A 115 -11.05 -6.57 -10.79
C ALA A 115 -9.64 -7.01 -10.38
N ALA A 116 -8.72 -7.08 -11.33
CA ALA A 116 -7.34 -7.52 -11.09
C ALA A 116 -6.66 -6.71 -9.97
N PHE A 117 -6.05 -7.43 -9.02
CA PHE A 117 -5.39 -6.83 -7.86
C PHE A 117 -4.18 -7.63 -7.39
N ASN A 118 -3.34 -6.94 -6.61
CA ASN A 118 -2.38 -7.54 -5.71
C ASN A 118 -2.71 -7.14 -4.28
N LEU A 119 -2.71 -8.08 -3.37
CA LEU A 119 -2.98 -7.87 -1.95
C LEU A 119 -1.74 -8.25 -1.15
N LEU A 120 -1.25 -7.32 -0.35
CA LEU A 120 -0.16 -7.48 0.59
C LEU A 120 -0.74 -7.45 2.00
N VAL A 121 -0.46 -8.46 2.80
CA VAL A 121 -0.97 -8.53 4.18
C VAL A 121 0.11 -9.03 5.13
N SER A 122 -0.04 -8.72 6.43
CA SER A 122 0.78 -9.31 7.48
C SER A 122 -0.07 -9.88 8.59
N ASP A 123 0.39 -10.99 9.14
CA ASP A 123 -0.12 -11.63 10.34
C ASP A 123 1.04 -12.10 11.23
N SER A 124 0.75 -12.96 12.22
CA SER A 124 1.78 -13.52 13.10
C SER A 124 2.78 -14.45 12.41
N GLU A 125 2.44 -14.97 11.22
CA GLU A 125 3.32 -15.85 10.43
C GLU A 125 4.26 -15.04 9.52
N GLY A 126 4.00 -13.76 9.29
CA GLY A 126 4.85 -12.88 8.47
C GLY A 126 4.09 -12.00 7.50
N VAL A 127 4.76 -11.67 6.40
CA VAL A 127 4.20 -10.85 5.33
C VAL A 127 3.93 -11.74 4.12
N HIS A 128 2.74 -11.61 3.56
CA HIS A 128 2.27 -12.45 2.47
C HIS A 128 1.73 -11.58 1.33
N SER A 129 1.99 -12.02 0.10
CA SER A 129 1.47 -11.40 -1.12
C SER A 129 0.63 -12.40 -1.91
N PHE A 130 -0.48 -11.90 -2.44
CA PHE A 130 -1.41 -12.63 -3.29
C PHE A 130 -1.82 -11.75 -4.47
N SER A 131 -2.02 -12.37 -5.63
CA SER A 131 -2.64 -11.72 -6.79
C SER A 131 -3.73 -12.63 -7.35
N ASN A 132 -4.89 -12.09 -7.71
CA ASN A 132 -5.91 -12.88 -8.40
C ASN A 132 -5.58 -13.12 -9.90
N ARG A 133 -4.38 -12.76 -10.33
CA ARG A 133 -3.83 -13.02 -11.69
C ARG A 133 -2.63 -13.96 -11.67
N ARG A 134 -2.33 -14.56 -10.52
CA ARG A 134 -1.27 -15.55 -10.35
C ARG A 134 -1.70 -16.58 -9.32
N GLU A 135 -1.40 -17.85 -9.57
CA GLU A 135 -1.65 -18.89 -8.61
C GLU A 135 -0.67 -18.82 -7.41
N GLY A 136 -1.19 -19.17 -6.26
CA GLY A 136 -0.43 -19.35 -5.03
C GLY A 136 -0.23 -18.06 -4.23
N ILE A 137 0.23 -18.27 -3.01
CA ILE A 137 0.55 -17.25 -2.02
C ILE A 137 2.06 -17.17 -1.91
N VAL A 138 2.62 -15.98 -1.92
CA VAL A 138 4.04 -15.74 -1.69
C VAL A 138 4.23 -15.27 -0.25
N THR A 139 4.86 -16.11 0.58
CA THR A 139 5.35 -15.66 1.90
C THR A 139 6.71 -14.99 1.70
N LEU A 140 6.84 -13.78 2.19
CA LEU A 140 8.02 -12.95 1.93
C LEU A 140 9.11 -13.21 2.95
N THR A 141 10.35 -13.19 2.48
CA THR A 141 11.55 -13.29 3.30
C THR A 141 12.09 -11.90 3.66
N GLU A 142 13.11 -11.83 4.50
CA GLU A 142 13.84 -10.60 4.79
C GLU A 142 14.35 -9.93 3.51
N GLY A 143 14.40 -8.61 3.54
CA GLY A 143 14.88 -7.79 2.45
C GLY A 143 13.93 -6.67 2.05
N VAL A 144 14.28 -5.99 0.97
CA VAL A 144 13.48 -4.91 0.40
C VAL A 144 12.67 -5.41 -0.78
N HIS A 145 11.38 -5.12 -0.72
CA HIS A 145 10.40 -5.51 -1.72
C HIS A 145 9.64 -4.29 -2.23
N ALA A 146 9.12 -4.38 -3.46
CA ALA A 146 8.23 -3.35 -3.99
C ALA A 146 7.12 -3.95 -4.84
N LEU A 147 5.98 -3.27 -4.82
CA LEU A 147 4.75 -3.67 -5.48
C LEU A 147 4.13 -2.47 -6.19
N GLY A 148 4.08 -2.52 -7.50
CA GLY A 148 3.38 -1.58 -8.36
C GLY A 148 2.07 -2.16 -8.88
N ASN A 149 1.81 -1.94 -10.16
CA ASN A 149 0.63 -2.45 -10.86
C ASN A 149 0.88 -3.75 -11.64
N GLY A 150 2.09 -4.29 -11.56
CA GLY A 150 2.48 -5.65 -11.96
C GLY A 150 2.61 -6.57 -10.76
N PHE A 151 3.28 -7.70 -10.93
CA PHE A 151 3.57 -8.61 -9.83
C PHE A 151 4.59 -8.01 -8.85
N LEU A 152 4.61 -8.59 -7.64
CA LEU A 152 5.60 -8.25 -6.62
C LEU A 152 7.02 -8.35 -7.17
N ASN A 153 7.84 -7.33 -6.92
CA ASN A 153 9.21 -7.23 -7.40
C ASN A 153 9.34 -7.34 -8.94
N ALA A 154 8.35 -6.88 -9.68
CA ALA A 154 8.41 -6.87 -11.14
C ALA A 154 9.67 -6.13 -11.63
N ASP A 155 10.22 -6.60 -12.75
CA ASP A 155 11.43 -6.04 -13.38
C ASP A 155 11.06 -4.81 -14.23
N THR A 156 10.51 -3.79 -13.59
CA THR A 156 10.21 -2.50 -14.21
C THR A 156 11.07 -1.40 -13.60
N ASP A 157 11.45 -0.41 -14.40
CA ASP A 157 12.28 0.72 -13.98
C ASP A 157 11.75 1.37 -12.70
N LYS A 158 10.44 1.52 -12.59
CA LYS A 158 9.77 2.12 -11.44
C LYS A 158 9.98 1.31 -10.17
N VAL A 159 9.84 -0.01 -10.26
CA VAL A 159 10.01 -0.94 -9.13
C VAL A 159 11.47 -1.05 -8.73
N ILE A 160 12.39 -1.16 -9.69
CA ILE A 160 13.83 -1.20 -9.43
C ILE A 160 14.29 0.08 -8.73
N LYS A 161 14.01 1.24 -9.32
CA LYS A 161 14.44 2.53 -8.79
C LYS A 161 13.91 2.83 -7.38
N ILE A 162 12.65 2.46 -7.08
CA ILE A 162 12.13 2.71 -5.72
C ILE A 162 12.79 1.80 -4.68
N LYS A 163 13.12 0.56 -5.03
CA LYS A 163 13.86 -0.34 -4.13
C LYS A 163 15.25 0.20 -3.85
N ASP A 164 15.98 0.63 -4.87
CA ASP A 164 17.33 1.17 -4.72
C ASP A 164 17.33 2.43 -3.84
N ASP A 165 16.44 3.39 -4.10
CA ASP A 165 16.31 4.60 -3.30
C ASP A 165 15.91 4.30 -1.85
N PHE A 166 15.06 3.31 -1.64
CA PHE A 166 14.64 2.90 -0.30
C PHE A 166 15.78 2.22 0.47
N ILE A 167 16.59 1.38 -0.19
CA ILE A 167 17.80 0.79 0.37
C ILE A 167 18.79 1.89 0.78
N GLU A 168 19.03 2.88 -0.08
CA GLU A 168 19.92 4.01 0.24
C GLU A 168 19.38 4.84 1.41
N LEU A 169 18.08 5.08 1.45
CA LEU A 169 17.44 5.79 2.55
C LEU A 169 17.63 5.07 3.90
N GLN A 170 17.53 3.74 3.90
CA GLN A 170 17.70 2.93 5.11
C GLN A 170 19.14 2.88 5.65
N LYS A 171 20.15 3.17 4.82
CA LYS A 171 21.55 3.29 5.26
C LYS A 171 21.81 4.54 6.11
N THR A 172 20.90 5.49 6.06
CA THR A 172 20.95 6.71 6.88
C THR A 172 19.98 6.58 8.06
N SER A 173 20.12 7.44 9.08
CA SER A 173 19.07 7.55 10.10
C SER A 173 17.83 8.19 9.46
N MET A 174 16.97 7.36 8.89
CA MET A 174 15.75 7.77 8.21
C MET A 174 14.84 8.56 9.14
N ASN A 175 14.48 9.76 8.72
CA ASN A 175 13.39 10.51 9.33
C ASN A 175 12.17 10.60 8.39
N LYS A 176 11.01 10.97 8.93
CA LYS A 176 9.75 11.04 8.18
C LYS A 176 9.87 11.95 6.95
N ASP A 177 10.50 13.11 7.05
CA ASP A 177 10.58 14.08 5.94
C ASP A 177 11.44 13.56 4.78
N GLN A 178 12.55 12.87 5.09
CA GLN A 178 13.36 12.19 4.06
C GLN A 178 12.56 11.09 3.35
N ALA A 179 11.78 10.31 4.11
CA ALA A 179 10.92 9.26 3.58
C ALA A 179 9.85 9.83 2.63
N PHE A 180 9.13 10.85 3.05
CA PHE A 180 8.14 11.54 2.19
C PHE A 180 8.80 12.20 0.97
N LYS A 181 9.99 12.79 1.13
CA LYS A 181 10.75 13.37 0.01
C LYS A 181 11.13 12.30 -1.00
N MET A 182 11.60 11.12 -0.56
CA MET A 182 11.92 10.00 -1.44
C MET A 182 10.69 9.57 -2.26
N MET A 183 9.52 9.43 -1.65
CA MET A 183 8.29 9.03 -2.35
C MET A 183 7.81 10.08 -3.36
N ARG A 184 8.23 11.32 -3.23
CA ARG A 184 7.93 12.43 -4.18
C ARG A 184 9.00 12.60 -5.27
N GLN A 185 10.09 11.88 -5.21
CA GLN A 185 11.10 11.91 -6.29
C GLN A 185 10.49 11.35 -7.58
N TYR A 186 11.07 11.75 -8.70
CA TYR A 186 10.56 11.38 -10.03
C TYR A 186 9.09 11.74 -10.22
N ALA A 187 8.68 12.86 -9.62
CA ALA A 187 7.36 13.44 -9.86
C ALA A 187 7.26 13.91 -11.31
N GLY A 188 6.13 13.64 -11.94
CA GLY A 188 5.88 14.05 -13.32
C GLY A 188 4.44 14.45 -13.53
N ASN A 189 4.26 15.32 -14.54
CA ASN A 189 2.95 15.62 -15.08
C ASN A 189 2.61 14.56 -16.12
N LEU A 190 1.34 14.18 -16.17
CA LEU A 190 0.86 13.34 -17.26
C LEU A 190 0.82 14.15 -18.54
N ASP A 191 1.37 13.61 -19.63
CA ASP A 191 1.17 14.19 -20.94
C ASP A 191 -0.28 13.99 -21.43
N ALA A 192 -0.63 14.64 -22.54
CA ALA A 192 -2.00 14.62 -23.04
C ALA A 192 -2.45 13.22 -23.47
N GLU A 193 -1.54 12.41 -24.02
CA GLU A 193 -1.82 11.04 -24.45
C GLU A 193 -2.13 10.14 -23.25
N THR A 194 -1.27 10.12 -22.23
CA THR A 194 -1.50 9.37 -21.00
C THR A 194 -2.78 9.83 -20.29
N GLN A 195 -3.12 11.13 -20.34
CA GLN A 195 -4.37 11.64 -19.78
C GLN A 195 -5.60 11.06 -20.49
N GLU A 196 -5.58 10.98 -21.84
CA GLU A 196 -6.69 10.40 -22.61
C GLU A 196 -6.78 8.88 -22.41
N GLU A 197 -5.66 8.19 -22.31
CA GLU A 197 -5.62 6.75 -21.99
C GLU A 197 -6.19 6.47 -20.59
N LEU A 198 -5.85 7.27 -19.59
CA LEU A 198 -6.42 7.16 -18.24
C LEU A 198 -7.94 7.32 -18.22
N LYS A 199 -8.46 8.29 -18.98
CA LYS A 199 -9.91 8.49 -19.11
C LYS A 199 -10.59 7.27 -19.73
N LYS A 200 -9.94 6.61 -20.68
CA LYS A 200 -10.43 5.38 -21.32
C LYS A 200 -10.17 4.13 -20.51
N LYS A 201 -9.44 4.23 -19.37
CA LYS A 201 -8.94 3.11 -18.57
C LYS A 201 -8.06 2.14 -19.37
N ASP A 202 -7.44 2.62 -20.42
CA ASP A 202 -6.55 1.89 -21.32
C ASP A 202 -5.22 2.63 -21.38
N TYR A 203 -4.37 2.44 -20.39
CA TYR A 203 -3.09 3.12 -20.25
C TYR A 203 -1.97 2.13 -19.98
N GLU A 204 -0.78 2.45 -20.46
CA GLU A 204 0.45 1.78 -20.07
C GLU A 204 0.84 2.14 -18.62
N GLU A 205 1.87 1.48 -18.06
CA GLU A 205 2.35 1.80 -16.73
C GLU A 205 2.83 3.26 -16.69
N ILE A 206 2.25 4.06 -15.79
CA ILE A 206 2.72 5.43 -15.58
C ILE A 206 4.11 5.38 -14.94
N PRO A 207 5.15 5.91 -15.58
CA PRO A 207 6.53 5.79 -15.11
C PRO A 207 6.82 6.61 -13.86
N HIS A 208 5.97 7.60 -13.56
CA HIS A 208 6.16 8.50 -12.44
C HIS A 208 5.85 7.81 -11.11
N ARG A 209 6.72 8.04 -10.11
CA ARG A 209 6.50 7.61 -8.73
C ARG A 209 5.46 8.46 -8.03
N PHE A 210 5.45 9.75 -8.32
CA PHE A 210 4.52 10.74 -7.81
C PHE A 210 3.87 11.48 -8.98
N ILE A 211 2.55 11.37 -9.09
CA ILE A 211 1.79 11.83 -10.25
C ILE A 211 1.15 13.19 -9.94
N LYS A 212 1.29 14.12 -10.89
CA LYS A 212 0.68 15.44 -10.83
C LYS A 212 -0.17 15.66 -12.08
N SER A 213 -1.42 15.98 -11.92
CA SER A 213 -2.28 16.50 -12.99
C SER A 213 -3.46 17.27 -12.38
N SER A 214 -4.37 17.74 -13.20
CA SER A 214 -5.56 18.45 -12.77
C SER A 214 -6.73 17.55 -12.37
N PHE A 215 -6.72 16.27 -12.74
CA PHE A 215 -7.86 15.37 -12.51
C PHE A 215 -7.48 14.05 -11.83
N TYR A 216 -6.22 13.63 -11.99
CA TYR A 216 -5.69 12.37 -11.46
C TYR A 216 -4.30 12.60 -10.87
N GLY A 217 -3.98 11.97 -9.75
CA GLY A 217 -2.65 12.12 -9.17
C GLY A 217 -2.46 11.39 -7.86
N THR A 218 -1.27 11.54 -7.29
CA THR A 218 -0.98 11.00 -5.96
C THR A 218 -1.80 11.75 -4.92
N ARG A 219 -2.73 11.03 -4.28
CA ARG A 219 -3.67 11.55 -3.28
C ARG A 219 -3.10 11.54 -1.88
N CYS A 220 -2.30 10.53 -1.56
CA CYS A 220 -1.58 10.48 -0.30
C CYS A 220 -0.31 9.63 -0.41
N THR A 221 0.59 9.87 0.53
CA THR A 221 1.74 9.01 0.82
C THR A 221 1.63 8.56 2.26
N THR A 222 1.67 7.25 2.49
CA THR A 222 1.64 6.65 3.82
C THR A 222 3.02 6.09 4.16
N LEU A 223 3.53 6.39 5.36
CA LEU A 223 4.65 5.73 6.01
C LEU A 223 4.08 4.88 7.15
N PHE A 224 4.43 3.60 7.19
CA PHE A 224 4.09 2.67 8.26
C PHE A 224 5.33 1.95 8.74
N CYS A 225 5.57 1.96 10.05
CA CYS A 225 6.64 1.24 10.70
C CYS A 225 6.07 0.44 11.86
N ILE A 226 6.48 -0.81 11.98
CA ILE A 226 6.28 -1.64 13.16
C ILE A 226 7.61 -2.25 13.55
N ASP A 227 7.99 -2.11 14.81
CA ASP A 227 9.22 -2.71 15.33
C ASP A 227 8.96 -4.09 15.99
N SER A 228 10.02 -4.79 16.34
CA SER A 228 9.98 -6.10 16.98
C SER A 228 9.29 -6.10 18.35
N LEU A 229 9.16 -4.94 18.99
CA LEU A 229 8.43 -4.75 20.26
C LEU A 229 6.94 -4.47 20.03
N GLY A 230 6.50 -4.40 18.77
CA GLY A 230 5.11 -4.09 18.41
C GLY A 230 4.75 -2.62 18.58
N ARG A 231 5.73 -1.70 18.56
CA ARG A 231 5.46 -0.28 18.51
C ARG A 231 5.19 0.10 17.05
N ILE A 232 4.05 0.71 16.82
CA ILE A 232 3.63 1.19 15.52
C ILE A 232 3.79 2.70 15.46
N ASN A 233 4.42 3.18 14.40
CA ASN A 233 4.50 4.58 14.05
C ASN A 233 4.06 4.72 12.59
N THR A 234 3.00 5.46 12.35
CA THR A 234 2.47 5.67 11.00
C THR A 234 2.14 7.13 10.77
N SER A 235 2.33 7.56 9.53
CA SER A 235 2.07 8.92 9.09
C SER A 235 1.49 8.90 7.69
N GLU A 236 0.47 9.72 7.43
CA GLU A 236 -0.05 9.92 6.09
C GLU A 236 -0.06 11.39 5.71
N GLN A 237 0.61 11.74 4.62
CA GLN A 237 0.59 13.05 4.00
C GLN A 237 -0.37 13.04 2.83
N SER A 238 -1.40 13.86 2.88
CA SER A 238 -2.37 14.02 1.80
C SER A 238 -1.97 15.12 0.81
N TYR A 239 -2.46 14.99 -0.41
CA TYR A 239 -2.18 15.93 -1.50
C TYR A 239 -3.48 16.30 -2.24
N SER A 240 -3.61 17.57 -2.56
CA SER A 240 -4.62 18.10 -3.45
C SER A 240 -4.14 18.11 -4.91
N GLU A 241 -4.98 18.59 -5.80
CA GLU A 241 -4.70 18.79 -7.22
C GLU A 241 -3.30 19.40 -7.45
N GLY A 242 -2.60 18.92 -8.48
CA GLY A 242 -1.23 19.33 -8.77
C GLY A 242 -0.18 18.81 -7.79
N GLY A 243 -0.54 17.93 -6.86
CA GLY A 243 0.38 17.35 -5.87
C GLY A 243 0.79 18.31 -4.77
N ILE A 244 -0.07 19.29 -4.46
CA ILE A 244 0.13 20.26 -3.37
C ILE A 244 -0.10 19.53 -2.03
N ALA A 245 0.90 19.55 -1.15
CA ALA A 245 0.78 18.95 0.17
C ALA A 245 -0.30 19.69 0.98
N SER A 246 -1.19 18.91 1.60
CA SER A 246 -2.25 19.42 2.47
C SER A 246 -2.04 18.93 3.91
N GLU A 247 -2.95 18.16 4.46
CA GLU A 247 -2.89 17.70 5.83
C GLU A 247 -1.94 16.49 5.99
N ARG A 248 -1.22 16.45 7.11
CA ARG A 248 -0.46 15.28 7.57
C ARG A 248 -1.06 14.80 8.88
N ARG A 249 -1.28 13.49 8.99
CA ARG A 249 -1.72 12.84 10.22
C ARG A 249 -0.68 11.84 10.68
N ASP A 250 -0.41 11.85 11.98
CA ASP A 250 0.58 11.00 12.64
C ASP A 250 -0.10 10.21 13.75
N PHE A 251 0.22 8.91 13.83
CA PHE A 251 -0.28 8.01 14.86
C PHE A 251 0.86 7.18 15.41
N GLU A 252 0.83 6.97 16.72
CA GLU A 252 1.77 6.11 17.42
C GLU A 252 1.01 5.30 18.48
N PHE A 253 1.22 3.99 18.49
CA PHE A 253 0.61 3.09 19.45
C PHE A 253 1.39 1.78 19.56
N VAL A 254 1.10 1.02 20.59
CA VAL A 254 1.62 -0.34 20.78
C VAL A 254 0.50 -1.31 20.51
N ILE A 255 0.81 -2.41 19.86
CA ILE A 255 -0.18 -3.46 19.57
C ILE A 255 -0.77 -4.02 20.84
N SER A 256 -2.07 -4.29 20.81
CA SER A 256 -2.86 -4.75 21.97
C SER A 256 -3.52 -6.11 21.71
#